data_c83f5884158479d94fe937c08153b1b6
#
_entry.id   c83f5884158479d94fe937c08153b1b6
#
_cell.length_a   1.000
_cell.length_b   1.000
_cell.length_c   1.000
_cell.angle_alpha   90.00
_cell.angle_beta   90.00
_cell.angle_gamma   90.00
#
_symmetry.space_group_name_H-M   'P 1'
#
loop_
_entity.id
_entity.type
_entity.pdbx_description
1 polymer ?
#
loop_
_entity_poly.entity_id
_entity_poly.type
_entity_poly.pdbx_seq_one_letter_code
_entity_poly.pdbx_strand_id
1 'polypeptide(L)' 'MTELRDDQLLTIVKNVVEQHGCKLIDIDFETHSLNIEGPEDAQAECALALEKVLG' A
#
# COMPACT_ATOMS: atom_id res chain seq x y z
N MET A 1 14.96 16.24 11.35
CA MET A 1 14.56 14.87 11.33
C MET A 1 13.15 14.72 10.78
N THR A 2 13.00 13.91 9.79
CA THR A 2 11.72 13.77 9.13
C THR A 2 11.22 12.35 9.28
N GLU A 3 10.06 12.21 9.87
CA GLU A 3 9.36 10.95 9.89
C GLU A 3 8.13 11.06 9.02
N LEU A 4 7.87 10.03 8.25
CA LEU A 4 6.65 10.01 7.46
C LEU A 4 5.48 9.82 8.39
N ARG A 5 4.48 10.66 8.23
CA ARG A 5 3.25 10.53 9.02
C ARG A 5 2.38 9.44 8.41
N ASP A 6 1.46 8.93 9.22
CA ASP A 6 0.56 7.88 8.76
C ASP A 6 -0.23 8.35 7.55
N ASP A 7 -0.66 9.61 7.53
CA ASP A 7 -1.41 10.13 6.39
C ASP A 7 -0.56 10.21 5.13
N GLN A 8 0.73 10.52 5.27
CA GLN A 8 1.65 10.54 4.13
C GLN A 8 1.88 9.12 3.61
N LEU A 9 2.08 8.18 4.51
CA LEU A 9 2.24 6.77 4.13
C LEU A 9 0.97 6.26 3.47
N LEU A 10 -0.17 6.63 4.00
CA LEU A 10 -1.44 6.22 3.43
C LEU A 10 -1.59 6.73 2.00
N THR A 11 -1.20 7.96 1.75
CA THR A 11 -1.28 8.53 0.41
C THR A 11 -0.37 7.77 -0.56
N ILE A 12 0.86 7.48 -0.13
CA ILE A 12 1.81 6.73 -0.95
C ILE A 12 1.27 5.34 -1.26
N VAL A 13 0.80 4.65 -0.24
CA VAL A 13 0.26 3.30 -0.40
C VAL A 13 -0.94 3.31 -1.32
N LYS A 14 -1.84 4.25 -1.13
CA LYS A 14 -3.02 4.37 -1.97
C LYS A 14 -2.65 4.59 -3.43
N ASN A 15 -1.69 5.47 -3.69
CA ASN A 15 -1.24 5.75 -5.04
C ASN A 15 -0.65 4.50 -5.69
N VAL A 16 0.19 3.77 -4.96
CA VAL A 16 0.80 2.54 -5.48
C VAL A 16 -0.27 1.51 -5.79
N VAL A 17 -1.21 1.34 -4.88
CA VAL A 17 -2.29 0.37 -5.06
C VAL A 17 -3.11 0.70 -6.31
N GLU A 18 -3.46 1.97 -6.47
CA GLU A 18 -4.28 2.38 -7.61
C GLU A 18 -3.51 2.30 -8.93
N GLN A 19 -2.21 2.57 -8.91
CA GLN A 19 -1.39 2.47 -10.10
C GLN A 19 -1.31 1.04 -10.63
N HIS A 20 -1.44 0.07 -9.75
CA HIS A 20 -1.40 -1.34 -10.14
C HIS A 20 -2.78 -1.92 -10.42
N GLY A 21 -3.79 -1.07 -10.48
CA GLY A 21 -5.13 -1.52 -10.81
C GLY A 21 -5.89 -2.14 -9.66
N CYS A 22 -5.41 -1.94 -8.44
CA CYS A 22 -6.09 -2.44 -7.26
C CYS A 22 -6.82 -1.32 -6.55
N LYS A 23 -7.61 -1.69 -5.56
CA LYS A 23 -8.34 -0.74 -4.74
C LYS A 23 -7.97 -0.97 -3.28
N LEU A 24 -7.60 0.10 -2.61
CA LEU A 24 -7.27 0.01 -1.19
C LEU A 24 -8.56 -0.02 -0.37
N ILE A 25 -8.75 -1.10 0.37
CA ILE A 25 -9.93 -1.28 1.21
C ILE A 25 -9.63 -0.79 2.61
N ASP A 26 -8.51 -1.24 3.17
CA ASP A 26 -8.15 -0.92 4.54
C ASP A 26 -6.65 -1.09 4.74
N ILE A 27 -6.11 -0.37 5.69
CA ILE A 27 -4.71 -0.49 6.05
C ILE A 27 -4.55 -0.20 7.53
N ASP A 28 -3.72 -0.99 8.20
CA ASP A 28 -3.42 -0.83 9.61
C ASP A 28 -1.91 -0.87 9.79
N PHE A 29 -1.33 0.27 10.12
CA PHE A 29 0.11 0.39 10.28
C PHE A 29 0.60 -0.25 11.57
N GLU A 30 -0.26 -0.39 12.57
CA GLU A 30 0.13 -0.99 13.83
C GLU A 30 0.40 -2.48 13.68
N THR A 31 -0.46 -3.17 12.95
CA THR A 31 -0.32 -4.61 12.74
C THR A 31 0.32 -4.93 11.40
N HIS A 32 0.63 -3.92 10.62
CA HIS A 32 1.15 -4.07 9.26
C HIS A 32 0.20 -4.90 8.40
N SER A 33 -1.08 -4.68 8.59
CA SER A 33 -2.12 -5.35 7.80
C SER A 33 -2.53 -4.47 6.64
N LEU A 34 -2.72 -5.09 5.50
CA LEU A 34 -3.12 -4.39 4.29
C LEU A 34 -4.21 -5.20 3.60
N ASN A 35 -5.31 -4.54 3.29
CA ASN A 35 -6.41 -5.17 2.61
C ASN A 35 -6.67 -4.43 1.30
N ILE A 36 -6.41 -5.10 0.20
CA ILE A 36 -6.63 -4.52 -1.13
C ILE A 36 -7.48 -5.48 -1.95
N GLU A 37 -8.13 -4.94 -2.95
CA GLU A 37 -9.00 -5.70 -3.83
C GLU A 37 -8.57 -5.51 -5.27
N GLY A 38 -8.56 -6.59 -6.03
CA GLY A 38 -8.19 -6.56 -7.43
C GLY A 38 -7.76 -7.92 -7.93
N PRO A 39 -7.34 -8.02 -9.20
CA PRO A 39 -6.84 -9.28 -9.74
C PRO A 39 -5.63 -9.79 -8.98
N GLU A 40 -5.47 -11.11 -8.92
CA GLU A 40 -4.36 -11.71 -8.19
C GLU A 40 -3.00 -11.19 -8.67
N ASP A 41 -2.84 -11.08 -9.97
CA ASP A 41 -1.58 -10.59 -10.54
C ASP A 41 -1.30 -9.17 -10.07
N ALA A 42 -2.33 -8.33 -10.07
CA ALA A 42 -2.17 -6.95 -9.63
C ALA A 42 -1.88 -6.88 -8.14
N GLN A 43 -2.51 -7.75 -7.35
CA GLN A 43 -2.25 -7.80 -5.92
C GLN A 43 -0.80 -8.17 -5.62
N ALA A 44 -0.27 -9.15 -6.34
CA ALA A 44 1.11 -9.58 -6.14
C ALA A 44 2.09 -8.46 -6.50
N GLU A 45 1.87 -7.80 -7.62
CA GLU A 45 2.73 -6.69 -8.03
C GLU A 45 2.63 -5.52 -7.04
N CYS A 46 1.43 -5.25 -6.56
CA CYS A 46 1.22 -4.20 -5.59
C CYS A 46 1.97 -4.49 -4.29
N ALA A 47 1.92 -5.73 -3.84
CA ALA A 47 2.64 -6.14 -2.63
C ALA A 47 4.14 -5.94 -2.77
N LEU A 48 4.70 -6.31 -3.93
CA LEU A 48 6.11 -6.13 -4.18
C LEU A 48 6.49 -4.65 -4.23
N ALA A 49 5.65 -3.84 -4.86
CA ALA A 49 5.91 -2.40 -4.93
C ALA A 49 5.84 -1.77 -3.55
N LEU A 50 4.91 -2.19 -2.72
CA LEU A 50 4.77 -1.66 -1.37
C LEU A 50 5.95 -2.07 -0.51
N GLU A 51 6.48 -3.27 -0.68
CA GLU A 51 7.69 -3.68 0.03
C GLU A 51 8.84 -2.73 -0.27
N LYS A 52 9.00 -2.35 -1.53
CA LYS A 52 10.08 -1.44 -1.91
C LYS A 52 9.89 -0.05 -1.31
N VAL A 53 8.65 0.39 -1.20
CA VAL A 53 8.35 1.71 -0.64
C VAL A 53 8.50 1.71 0.88
N LEU A 54 8.00 0.68 1.54
CA LEU A 54 7.96 0.61 2.99
C LEU A 54 9.19 -0.07 3.59
N GLY A 55 9.81 -0.92 2.84
CA GLY A 55 11.00 -1.63 3.28
C GLY A 55 12.25 -0.84 3.07
#